data_486054ab3a73f2008fdbd9c566ea6007
#
_entry.id   486054ab3a73f2008fdbd9c566ea6007
#
_cell.length_a   1.000
_cell.length_b   1.000
_cell.length_c   1.000
_cell.angle_alpha   90.00
_cell.angle_beta   90.00
_cell.angle_gamma   90.00
#
_symmetry.space_group_name_H-M   'P 1'
#
loop_
_entity.id
_entity.type
_entity.pdbx_description
1 polymer ?
#
loop_
_entity_poly.entity_id
_entity_poly.type
_entity_poly.pdbx_seq_one_letter_code
_entity_poly.pdbx_strand_id
1 'polypeptide(L)'
;MPAYKDSRTGTWFVKFYCKDWTGENKQIKKRGFATKREALDYERNYKIRQENNLDMTFGEFWKLYTEDVKNYVKLNTWLTKEHIVDTKILPYFRNLKMNEITPGDVRKWQNEMVAFRYENGKCYSQTYKKTMHNILSAIFNHACRFYNLKSNPARQAGNMGREEKKEMLFWTTEEYKKFSEAVIDKPVSFYAFEMMY
;
A
#
# COMPACT_ATOMS: atom_id res chain seq x y z
N MET A 1 -7.88 -14.93 -33.24
CA MET A 1 -7.42 -16.31 -33.00
C MET A 1 -8.63 -17.22 -32.93
N PRO A 2 -8.53 -18.53 -33.16
CA PRO A 2 -9.69 -19.41 -33.23
C PRO A 2 -10.17 -19.81 -31.81
N ALA A 3 -11.50 -19.78 -31.62
CA ALA A 3 -12.15 -20.52 -30.56
C ALA A 3 -12.45 -21.95 -31.06
N TYR A 4 -12.28 -22.91 -30.17
CA TYR A 4 -12.40 -24.34 -30.49
C TYR A 4 -13.63 -24.92 -29.81
N LYS A 5 -14.27 -25.88 -30.49
CA LYS A 5 -15.39 -26.64 -29.91
C LYS A 5 -14.85 -27.91 -29.25
N ASP A 6 -15.22 -28.13 -27.98
CA ASP A 6 -14.87 -29.34 -27.26
C ASP A 6 -15.83 -30.46 -27.68
N SER A 7 -15.31 -31.51 -28.34
CA SER A 7 -16.11 -32.63 -28.85
C SER A 7 -16.78 -33.47 -27.77
N ARG A 8 -16.25 -33.43 -26.50
CA ARG A 8 -16.80 -34.22 -25.40
C ARG A 8 -17.97 -33.52 -24.70
N THR A 9 -17.89 -32.19 -24.58
CA THR A 9 -18.90 -31.43 -23.84
C THR A 9 -19.81 -30.58 -24.70
N GLY A 10 -19.51 -30.47 -26.01
CA GLY A 10 -20.25 -29.64 -26.96
C GLY A 10 -20.05 -28.12 -26.73
N THR A 11 -19.30 -27.73 -25.72
CA THR A 11 -19.03 -26.33 -25.34
C THR A 11 -17.83 -25.76 -26.08
N TRP A 12 -17.72 -24.44 -26.11
CA TRP A 12 -16.58 -23.74 -26.71
C TRP A 12 -15.49 -23.44 -25.68
N PHE A 13 -14.24 -23.40 -26.14
CA PHE A 13 -13.11 -22.99 -25.36
C PHE A 13 -12.17 -22.11 -26.15
N VAL A 14 -11.40 -21.24 -25.43
CA VAL A 14 -10.31 -20.46 -26.00
C VAL A 14 -8.99 -20.89 -25.39
N LYS A 15 -7.95 -20.78 -26.20
CA LYS A 15 -6.56 -21.03 -25.83
C LYS A 15 -5.72 -19.96 -26.50
N PHE A 16 -5.07 -19.09 -25.66
CA PHE A 16 -4.26 -18.00 -26.16
C PHE A 16 -3.04 -17.78 -25.25
N TYR A 17 -2.06 -17.11 -25.79
CA TYR A 17 -0.87 -16.70 -25.05
C TYR A 17 -0.98 -15.23 -24.67
N CYS A 18 -0.53 -14.91 -23.47
CA CYS A 18 -0.36 -13.56 -23.01
C CYS A 18 0.97 -13.46 -22.25
N LYS A 19 1.58 -12.29 -22.30
CA LYS A 19 2.78 -12.00 -21.51
C LYS A 19 2.34 -11.78 -20.07
N ASP A 20 3.01 -12.40 -19.12
CA ASP A 20 2.84 -12.05 -17.72
C ASP A 20 3.65 -10.79 -17.39
N TRP A 21 3.63 -10.37 -16.14
CA TRP A 21 4.37 -9.19 -15.66
C TRP A 21 5.89 -9.34 -15.79
N THR A 22 6.43 -10.57 -15.89
CA THR A 22 7.85 -10.86 -16.14
C THR A 22 8.23 -10.77 -17.60
N GLY A 23 7.24 -10.62 -18.49
CA GLY A 23 7.42 -10.65 -19.96
C GLY A 23 7.41 -12.07 -20.55
N GLU A 24 7.25 -13.10 -19.73
CA GLU A 24 7.16 -14.48 -20.20
C GLU A 24 5.79 -14.80 -20.80
N ASN A 25 5.78 -15.63 -21.85
CA ASN A 25 4.54 -16.06 -22.51
C ASN A 25 3.84 -17.13 -21.68
N LYS A 26 2.72 -16.78 -21.05
CA LYS A 26 1.85 -17.69 -20.33
C LYS A 26 0.66 -18.11 -21.18
N GLN A 27 0.42 -19.44 -21.26
CA GLN A 27 -0.72 -19.98 -21.98
C GLN A 27 -1.95 -20.02 -21.08
N ILE A 28 -3.05 -19.41 -21.55
CA ILE A 28 -4.34 -19.43 -20.88
C ILE A 28 -5.31 -20.27 -21.69
N LYS A 29 -5.98 -21.21 -21.00
CA LYS A 29 -7.04 -22.03 -21.55
C LYS A 29 -8.28 -21.92 -20.69
N LYS A 30 -9.40 -21.43 -21.26
CA LYS A 30 -10.70 -21.33 -20.58
C LYS A 30 -11.76 -22.10 -21.39
N ARG A 31 -12.52 -22.97 -20.71
CA ARG A 31 -13.56 -23.83 -21.28
C ARG A 31 -14.94 -23.46 -20.74
N GLY A 32 -16.00 -24.01 -21.36
CA GLY A 32 -17.36 -23.95 -20.84
C GLY A 32 -18.20 -22.80 -21.38
N PHE A 33 -17.83 -22.21 -22.53
CA PHE A 33 -18.66 -21.19 -23.18
C PHE A 33 -19.77 -21.84 -24.01
N ALA A 34 -20.98 -21.28 -23.94
CA ALA A 34 -22.12 -21.78 -24.69
C ALA A 34 -21.95 -21.46 -26.18
N THR A 35 -21.34 -20.34 -26.53
CA THR A 35 -21.19 -19.90 -27.93
C THR A 35 -19.73 -19.55 -28.26
N LYS A 36 -19.41 -19.65 -29.56
CA LYS A 36 -18.11 -19.20 -30.09
C LYS A 36 -17.88 -17.73 -29.84
N ARG A 37 -18.92 -16.90 -29.89
CA ARG A 37 -18.85 -15.45 -29.66
C ARG A 37 -18.45 -15.14 -28.23
N GLU A 38 -19.09 -15.76 -27.24
CA GLU A 38 -18.71 -15.60 -25.82
C GLU A 38 -17.25 -15.98 -25.55
N ALA A 39 -16.78 -17.06 -26.17
CA ALA A 39 -15.40 -17.49 -26.03
C ALA A 39 -14.43 -16.46 -26.61
N LEU A 40 -14.70 -15.86 -27.76
CA LEU A 40 -13.89 -14.82 -28.39
C LEU A 40 -13.97 -13.48 -27.61
N ASP A 41 -15.15 -13.11 -27.11
CA ASP A 41 -15.35 -11.92 -26.30
C ASP A 41 -14.60 -12.05 -24.98
N TYR A 42 -14.55 -13.25 -24.39
CA TYR A 42 -13.72 -13.51 -23.19
C TYR A 42 -12.23 -13.28 -23.49
N GLU A 43 -11.69 -13.82 -24.59
CA GLU A 43 -10.29 -13.61 -24.98
C GLU A 43 -10.00 -12.12 -25.18
N ARG A 44 -10.86 -11.39 -25.92
CA ARG A 44 -10.73 -9.97 -26.18
C ARG A 44 -10.71 -9.16 -24.88
N ASN A 45 -11.69 -9.41 -24.01
CA ASN A 45 -11.79 -8.72 -22.72
C ASN A 45 -10.64 -9.06 -21.80
N TYR A 46 -10.13 -10.30 -21.86
CA TYR A 46 -8.96 -10.72 -21.09
C TYR A 46 -7.71 -9.96 -21.53
N LYS A 47 -7.45 -9.85 -22.83
CA LYS A 47 -6.31 -9.09 -23.38
C LYS A 47 -6.41 -7.60 -23.03
N ILE A 48 -7.58 -6.99 -23.21
CA ILE A 48 -7.80 -5.58 -22.82
C ILE A 48 -7.58 -5.37 -21.31
N ARG A 49 -7.97 -6.35 -20.50
CA ARG A 49 -7.72 -6.28 -19.04
C ARG A 49 -6.25 -6.45 -18.71
N GLN A 50 -5.52 -7.28 -19.44
CA GLN A 50 -4.10 -7.53 -19.19
C GLN A 50 -3.19 -6.39 -19.66
N GLU A 51 -3.50 -5.75 -20.78
CA GLU A 51 -2.79 -4.54 -21.22
C GLU A 51 -2.87 -3.40 -20.20
N ASN A 52 -3.84 -3.50 -19.26
CA ASN A 52 -4.12 -2.47 -18.25
C ASN A 52 -4.02 -2.96 -16.79
N ASN A 53 -3.54 -4.17 -16.50
CA ASN A 53 -3.62 -4.74 -15.15
C ASN A 53 -2.31 -5.35 -14.67
N LEU A 54 -1.90 -4.92 -13.47
CA LEU A 54 -0.91 -5.57 -12.63
C LEU A 54 -1.43 -6.93 -12.12
N ASP A 55 -1.13 -8.02 -12.86
CA ASP A 55 -1.51 -9.40 -12.46
C ASP A 55 -0.45 -10.06 -11.56
N MET A 56 0.23 -9.24 -10.74
CA MET A 56 1.19 -9.70 -9.75
C MET A 56 0.63 -9.55 -8.33
N THR A 57 1.21 -10.29 -7.38
CA THR A 57 0.85 -10.15 -5.97
C THR A 57 1.38 -8.83 -5.39
N PHE A 58 0.76 -8.37 -4.31
CA PHE A 58 1.25 -7.19 -3.58
C PHE A 58 2.69 -7.40 -3.08
N GLY A 59 3.05 -8.62 -2.65
CA GLY A 59 4.39 -8.93 -2.19
C GLY A 59 5.45 -8.84 -3.30
N GLU A 60 5.12 -9.24 -4.53
CA GLU A 60 5.99 -9.07 -5.71
C GLU A 60 6.09 -7.60 -6.09
N PHE A 61 4.97 -6.88 -6.09
CA PHE A 61 4.97 -5.44 -6.35
C PHE A 61 5.78 -4.65 -5.33
N TRP A 62 5.77 -5.07 -4.06
CA TRP A 62 6.60 -4.43 -3.02
C TRP A 62 8.09 -4.48 -3.34
N LYS A 63 8.59 -5.58 -3.94
CA LYS A 63 9.98 -5.67 -4.37
C LYS A 63 10.30 -4.66 -5.47
N LEU A 64 9.43 -4.57 -6.50
CA LEU A 64 9.58 -3.57 -7.58
C LEU A 64 9.53 -2.14 -7.03
N TYR A 65 8.57 -1.85 -6.15
CA TYR A 65 8.47 -0.55 -5.49
C TYR A 65 9.73 -0.21 -4.70
N THR A 66 10.36 -1.21 -4.06
CA THR A 66 11.61 -1.03 -3.33
C THR A 66 12.74 -0.64 -4.27
N GLU A 67 12.89 -1.32 -5.39
CA GLU A 67 13.91 -1.02 -6.41
C GLU A 67 13.72 0.40 -6.97
N ASP A 68 12.48 0.79 -7.26
CA ASP A 68 12.14 2.09 -7.84
C ASP A 68 12.36 3.25 -6.85
N VAL A 69 12.08 3.07 -5.56
CA VAL A 69 11.90 4.19 -4.62
C VAL A 69 13.01 4.31 -3.58
N LYS A 70 13.66 3.20 -3.19
CA LYS A 70 14.64 3.16 -2.10
C LYS A 70 15.74 4.21 -2.25
N ASN A 71 16.25 4.40 -3.47
CA ASN A 71 17.37 5.30 -3.76
C ASN A 71 16.97 6.79 -3.79
N TYR A 72 15.68 7.10 -3.81
CA TYR A 72 15.16 8.48 -3.85
C TYR A 72 14.69 8.99 -2.50
N VAL A 73 14.74 8.16 -1.45
CA VAL A 73 14.21 8.48 -0.12
C VAL A 73 15.35 8.45 0.90
N LYS A 74 15.34 9.37 1.88
CA LYS A 74 16.31 9.35 2.98
C LYS A 74 16.26 8.02 3.73
N LEU A 75 17.42 7.50 4.15
CA LEU A 75 17.56 6.19 4.77
C LEU A 75 16.58 5.98 5.94
N ASN A 76 16.50 6.92 6.88
CA ASN A 76 15.60 6.77 8.04
C ASN A 76 14.12 6.73 7.64
N THR A 77 13.72 7.47 6.60
CA THR A 77 12.35 7.44 6.06
C THR A 77 12.07 6.08 5.40
N TRP A 78 13.05 5.53 4.70
CA TRP A 78 12.94 4.21 4.09
C TRP A 78 12.81 3.11 5.15
N LEU A 79 13.69 3.07 6.14
CA LEU A 79 13.66 2.08 7.22
C LEU A 79 12.32 2.07 7.97
N THR A 80 11.77 3.26 8.26
CA THR A 80 10.44 3.39 8.87
C THR A 80 9.34 2.82 7.98
N LYS A 81 9.39 3.12 6.67
CA LYS A 81 8.43 2.61 5.69
C LYS A 81 8.52 1.09 5.57
N GLU A 82 9.72 0.55 5.40
CA GLU A 82 10.01 -0.88 5.28
C GLU A 82 9.48 -1.63 6.51
N HIS A 83 9.81 -1.18 7.71
CA HIS A 83 9.33 -1.77 8.95
C HIS A 83 7.79 -1.82 9.03
N ILE A 84 7.11 -0.75 8.65
CA ILE A 84 5.64 -0.70 8.68
C ILE A 84 5.06 -1.65 7.61
N VAL A 85 5.64 -1.69 6.43
CA VAL A 85 5.16 -2.58 5.37
C VAL A 85 5.33 -4.04 5.79
N ASP A 86 6.51 -4.42 6.26
CA ASP A 86 6.82 -5.80 6.63
C ASP A 86 5.98 -6.30 7.80
N THR A 87 5.73 -5.44 8.80
CA THR A 87 5.05 -5.85 10.03
C THR A 87 3.54 -5.65 10.02
N LYS A 88 2.99 -4.73 9.19
CA LYS A 88 1.57 -4.33 9.26
C LYS A 88 0.81 -4.48 7.95
N ILE A 89 1.49 -4.40 6.81
CA ILE A 89 0.84 -4.42 5.49
C ILE A 89 1.02 -5.78 4.81
N LEU A 90 2.26 -6.26 4.69
CA LEU A 90 2.55 -7.53 4.04
C LEU A 90 1.84 -8.74 4.66
N PRO A 91 1.71 -8.87 5.99
CA PRO A 91 0.99 -10.01 6.56
C PRO A 91 -0.44 -10.15 6.04
N TYR A 92 -1.07 -9.04 5.67
CA TYR A 92 -2.44 -9.02 5.16
C TYR A 92 -2.52 -9.09 3.62
N PHE A 93 -1.71 -8.30 2.91
CA PHE A 93 -1.86 -8.10 1.47
C PHE A 93 -0.91 -8.95 0.61
N ARG A 94 0.11 -9.60 1.18
CA ARG A 94 1.22 -10.23 0.45
C ARG A 94 0.78 -11.11 -0.71
N ASN A 95 -0.22 -11.95 -0.48
CA ASN A 95 -0.69 -12.97 -1.45
C ASN A 95 -1.84 -12.49 -2.32
N LEU A 96 -2.38 -11.29 -2.09
CA LEU A 96 -3.45 -10.72 -2.87
C LEU A 96 -2.88 -10.11 -4.16
N LYS A 97 -3.57 -10.29 -5.27
CA LYS A 97 -3.18 -9.67 -6.54
C LYS A 97 -3.50 -8.18 -6.52
N MET A 98 -2.57 -7.37 -7.02
CA MET A 98 -2.68 -5.90 -7.02
C MET A 98 -3.97 -5.40 -7.68
N ASN A 99 -4.41 -6.06 -8.75
CA ASN A 99 -5.61 -5.70 -9.50
C ASN A 99 -6.93 -6.19 -8.86
N GLU A 100 -6.85 -7.12 -7.91
CA GLU A 100 -8.01 -7.71 -7.22
C GLU A 100 -8.26 -7.05 -5.86
N ILE A 101 -7.28 -6.30 -5.31
CA ILE A 101 -7.44 -5.60 -4.02
C ILE A 101 -8.51 -4.52 -4.16
N THR A 102 -9.58 -4.68 -3.39
CA THR A 102 -10.72 -3.76 -3.36
C THR A 102 -10.62 -2.75 -2.21
N PRO A 103 -11.35 -1.62 -2.27
CA PRO A 103 -11.50 -0.73 -1.11
C PRO A 103 -12.07 -1.44 0.13
N GLY A 104 -12.88 -2.50 -0.10
CA GLY A 104 -13.41 -3.35 0.97
C GLY A 104 -12.33 -4.13 1.72
N ASP A 105 -11.32 -4.65 1.01
CA ASP A 105 -10.20 -5.35 1.63
C ASP A 105 -9.32 -4.39 2.43
N VAL A 106 -9.08 -3.19 1.89
CA VAL A 106 -8.39 -2.14 2.65
C VAL A 106 -9.17 -1.77 3.92
N ARG A 107 -10.50 -1.69 3.84
CA ARG A 107 -11.34 -1.38 5.00
C ARG A 107 -11.29 -2.47 6.07
N LYS A 108 -11.27 -3.74 5.67
CA LYS A 108 -11.09 -4.86 6.61
C LYS A 108 -9.75 -4.75 7.34
N TRP A 109 -8.66 -4.54 6.59
CA TRP A 109 -7.34 -4.31 7.18
C TRP A 109 -7.32 -3.10 8.14
N GLN A 110 -7.94 -1.99 7.76
CA GLN A 110 -8.06 -0.82 8.64
C GLN A 110 -8.77 -1.16 9.95
N ASN A 111 -9.87 -1.92 9.89
CA ASN A 111 -10.63 -2.32 11.07
C ASN A 111 -9.78 -3.20 12.01
N GLU A 112 -8.96 -4.11 11.46
CA GLU A 112 -8.02 -4.90 12.25
C GLU A 112 -6.97 -4.01 12.95
N MET A 113 -6.39 -3.04 12.22
CA MET A 113 -5.41 -2.11 12.79
C MET A 113 -6.04 -1.19 13.86
N VAL A 114 -7.29 -0.81 13.71
CA VAL A 114 -8.03 0.00 14.70
C VAL A 114 -8.40 -0.83 15.92
N ALA A 115 -8.77 -2.09 15.72
CA ALA A 115 -9.13 -3.02 16.80
C ALA A 115 -7.91 -3.52 17.58
N PHE A 116 -6.71 -3.45 17.01
CA PHE A 116 -5.48 -3.94 17.64
C PHE A 116 -5.23 -3.30 19.01
N ARG A 117 -4.86 -4.13 19.99
CA ARG A 117 -4.45 -3.71 21.32
C ARG A 117 -3.14 -4.41 21.69
N TYR A 118 -2.24 -3.66 22.30
CA TYR A 118 -1.04 -4.20 22.93
C TYR A 118 -1.41 -4.97 24.21
N GLU A 119 -0.49 -5.76 24.75
CA GLU A 119 -0.65 -6.45 26.03
C GLU A 119 -1.02 -5.50 27.19
N ASN A 120 -0.56 -4.27 27.15
CA ASN A 120 -0.89 -3.20 28.10
C ASN A 120 -2.24 -2.50 27.81
N GLY A 121 -3.06 -3.02 26.90
CA GLY A 121 -4.36 -2.48 26.52
C GLY A 121 -4.33 -1.23 25.63
N LYS A 122 -3.15 -0.67 25.33
CA LYS A 122 -3.02 0.52 24.48
C LYS A 122 -3.27 0.17 23.01
N CYS A 123 -3.89 1.09 22.27
CA CYS A 123 -4.06 1.00 20.82
C CYS A 123 -3.00 1.82 20.08
N TYR A 124 -2.90 1.62 18.77
CA TYR A 124 -2.09 2.51 17.92
C TYR A 124 -2.58 3.96 18.01
N SER A 125 -1.64 4.92 18.08
CA SER A 125 -1.98 6.34 18.03
C SER A 125 -2.65 6.70 16.69
N GLN A 126 -3.44 7.78 16.69
CA GLN A 126 -4.11 8.25 15.47
C GLN A 126 -3.10 8.61 14.38
N THR A 127 -2.00 9.27 14.77
CA THR A 127 -0.90 9.62 13.85
C THR A 127 -0.25 8.38 13.23
N TYR A 128 -0.01 7.32 14.02
CA TYR A 128 0.57 6.08 13.51
C TYR A 128 -0.37 5.36 12.54
N LYS A 129 -1.68 5.31 12.86
CA LYS A 129 -2.70 4.79 11.93
C LYS A 129 -2.73 5.56 10.62
N LYS A 130 -2.68 6.90 10.68
CA LYS A 130 -2.58 7.77 9.49
C LYS A 130 -1.32 7.44 8.68
N THR A 131 -0.18 7.24 9.33
CA THR A 131 1.09 6.91 8.67
C THR A 131 1.02 5.56 7.96
N MET A 132 0.49 4.50 8.61
CA MET A 132 0.31 3.18 7.98
C MET A 132 -0.55 3.28 6.72
N HIS A 133 -1.68 3.99 6.81
CA HIS A 133 -2.56 4.20 5.66
C HIS A 133 -1.88 4.99 4.52
N ASN A 134 -1.16 6.05 4.86
CA ASN A 134 -0.45 6.87 3.87
C ASN A 134 0.64 6.07 3.14
N ILE A 135 1.35 5.19 3.83
CA ILE A 135 2.33 4.30 3.21
C ILE A 135 1.66 3.34 2.22
N LEU A 136 0.57 2.69 2.61
CA LEU A 136 -0.21 1.81 1.72
C LEU A 136 -0.73 2.58 0.50
N SER A 137 -1.29 3.76 0.73
CA SER A 137 -1.79 4.62 -0.35
C SER A 137 -0.68 5.09 -1.30
N ALA A 138 0.53 5.37 -0.78
CA ALA A 138 1.69 5.74 -1.60
C ALA A 138 2.13 4.60 -2.53
N ILE A 139 2.11 3.35 -2.04
CA ILE A 139 2.43 2.16 -2.85
C ILE A 139 1.41 2.01 -3.99
N PHE A 140 0.11 2.12 -3.69
CA PHE A 140 -0.92 2.05 -4.74
C PHE A 140 -0.88 3.25 -5.70
N ASN A 141 -0.56 4.47 -5.23
CA ASN A 141 -0.36 5.61 -6.12
C ASN A 141 0.79 5.39 -7.10
N HIS A 142 1.90 4.79 -6.63
CA HIS A 142 3.02 4.42 -7.49
C HIS A 142 2.58 3.40 -8.56
N ALA A 143 1.80 2.38 -8.15
CA ALA A 143 1.22 1.41 -9.07
C ALA A 143 0.31 2.05 -10.12
N CYS A 144 -0.54 3.01 -9.72
CA CYS A 144 -1.39 3.74 -10.66
C CYS A 144 -0.57 4.60 -11.63
N ARG A 145 0.51 5.21 -11.16
CA ARG A 145 1.30 6.16 -11.95
C ARG A 145 2.20 5.48 -12.96
N PHE A 146 2.85 4.38 -12.58
CA PHE A 146 3.92 3.76 -13.37
C PHE A 146 3.58 2.38 -13.92
N TYR A 147 2.58 1.70 -13.34
CA TYR A 147 2.26 0.31 -13.65
C TYR A 147 0.79 0.08 -14.06
N ASN A 148 0.11 1.14 -14.48
CA ASN A 148 -1.25 1.10 -15.04
C ASN A 148 -2.33 0.47 -14.13
N LEU A 149 -2.16 0.52 -12.80
CA LEU A 149 -3.26 0.19 -11.91
C LEU A 149 -4.40 1.20 -12.08
N LYS A 150 -5.62 0.75 -12.30
CA LYS A 150 -6.78 1.61 -12.66
C LYS A 150 -7.10 2.68 -11.62
N SER A 151 -7.02 2.33 -10.34
CA SER A 151 -7.37 3.21 -9.25
C SER A 151 -6.68 2.77 -7.96
N ASN A 152 -6.51 3.72 -7.03
CA ASN A 152 -5.95 3.44 -5.72
C ASN A 152 -7.06 3.02 -4.74
N PRO A 153 -7.14 1.74 -4.33
CA PRO A 153 -8.17 1.25 -3.41
C PRO A 153 -8.03 1.84 -2.01
N ALA A 154 -6.80 2.16 -1.56
CA ALA A 154 -6.57 2.78 -0.27
C ALA A 154 -7.12 4.21 -0.24
N ARG A 155 -6.96 4.98 -1.32
CA ARG A 155 -7.54 6.32 -1.43
C ARG A 155 -9.07 6.28 -1.38
N GLN A 156 -9.68 5.31 -2.05
CA GLN A 156 -11.14 5.13 -2.06
C GLN A 156 -11.67 4.70 -0.68
N ALA A 157 -10.94 3.87 0.07
CA ALA A 157 -11.32 3.45 1.41
C ALA A 157 -11.27 4.61 2.43
N GLY A 158 -10.51 5.67 2.15
CA GLY A 158 -10.29 6.77 3.08
C GLY A 158 -9.29 6.45 4.20
N ASN A 159 -8.84 7.46 4.92
CA ASN A 159 -7.85 7.29 5.99
C ASN A 159 -8.50 6.72 7.26
N MET A 160 -7.74 5.91 8.01
CA MET A 160 -8.19 5.31 9.29
C MET A 160 -7.74 6.09 10.53
N GLY A 161 -6.85 7.06 10.37
CA GLY A 161 -6.33 7.90 11.44
C GLY A 161 -6.69 9.36 11.22
N ARG A 162 -6.72 10.11 12.30
CA ARG A 162 -6.91 11.57 12.28
C ARG A 162 -5.62 12.25 12.74
N GLU A 163 -5.43 13.48 12.35
CA GLU A 163 -4.40 14.33 12.91
C GLU A 163 -4.89 14.87 14.25
N GLU A 164 -4.20 14.51 15.31
CA GLU A 164 -4.44 15.12 16.59
C GLU A 164 -3.72 16.48 16.57
N LYS A 165 -4.49 17.54 16.55
CA LYS A 165 -3.95 18.88 16.76
C LYS A 165 -3.51 18.92 18.23
N LYS A 166 -2.23 18.72 18.48
CA LYS A 166 -1.65 19.02 19.79
C LYS A 166 -1.37 20.51 19.81
N GLU A 167 -1.85 21.19 20.82
CA GLU A 167 -1.38 22.54 21.10
C GLU A 167 0.14 22.50 21.27
N MET A 168 0.82 23.39 20.59
CA MET A 168 2.26 23.51 20.70
C MET A 168 2.54 24.08 22.09
N LEU A 169 3.13 23.24 22.93
CA LEU A 169 3.58 23.70 24.24
C LEU A 169 4.77 24.65 24.04
N PHE A 170 4.63 25.86 24.49
CA PHE A 170 5.69 26.85 24.54
C PHE A 170 5.80 27.36 25.96
N TRP A 171 6.99 27.75 26.34
CA TRP A 171 7.21 28.32 27.63
C TRP A 171 6.91 29.82 27.60
N THR A 172 6.21 30.30 28.60
CA THR A 172 6.08 31.74 28.83
C THR A 172 7.42 32.28 29.26
N THR A 173 7.62 33.60 29.10
CA THR A 173 8.85 34.29 29.55
C THR A 173 9.13 34.04 31.02
N GLU A 174 8.09 33.96 31.85
CA GLU A 174 8.23 33.68 33.27
C GLU A 174 8.67 32.26 33.59
N GLU A 175 8.11 31.30 32.88
CA GLU A 175 8.50 29.89 33.00
C GLU A 175 9.92 29.67 32.51
N TYR A 176 10.30 30.32 31.40
CA TYR A 176 11.67 30.26 30.90
C TYR A 176 12.67 30.83 31.90
N LYS A 177 12.39 31.98 32.54
CA LYS A 177 13.25 32.55 33.57
C LYS A 177 13.49 31.60 34.75
N LYS A 178 12.42 30.96 35.26
CA LYS A 178 12.55 29.95 36.33
C LYS A 178 13.38 28.75 35.88
N PHE A 179 13.22 28.31 34.63
CA PHE A 179 14.04 27.25 34.10
C PHE A 179 15.50 27.64 33.94
N SER A 180 15.78 28.84 33.41
CA SER A 180 17.11 29.40 33.21
C SER A 180 17.87 29.49 34.55
N GLU A 181 17.21 29.98 35.61
CA GLU A 181 17.75 30.00 36.96
C GLU A 181 18.09 28.59 37.49
N ALA A 182 17.25 27.59 37.21
CA ALA A 182 17.47 26.21 37.65
C ALA A 182 18.59 25.48 36.91
N VAL A 183 19.05 25.99 35.77
CA VAL A 183 20.10 25.38 34.94
C VAL A 183 21.40 26.17 34.92
N ILE A 184 21.48 27.26 35.67
CA ILE A 184 22.61 28.17 35.70
C ILE A 184 23.93 27.50 36.16
N ASP A 185 23.84 26.47 36.98
CA ASP A 185 24.94 25.63 37.44
C ASP A 185 25.49 24.67 36.38
N LYS A 186 24.80 24.56 35.21
CA LYS A 186 25.19 23.73 34.09
C LYS A 186 25.49 24.56 32.84
N PRO A 187 26.68 25.20 32.78
CA PRO A 187 26.95 26.25 31.80
C PRO A 187 26.74 25.85 30.34
N VAL A 188 27.07 24.60 29.94
CA VAL A 188 26.87 24.13 28.57
C VAL A 188 25.39 24.07 28.24
N SER A 189 24.56 23.54 29.13
CA SER A 189 23.11 23.46 28.95
C SER A 189 22.47 24.84 28.98
N PHE A 190 22.89 25.69 29.94
CA PHE A 190 22.42 27.06 30.07
C PHE A 190 22.62 27.85 28.77
N TYR A 191 23.85 27.93 28.26
CA TYR A 191 24.12 28.65 27.01
C TYR A 191 23.44 28.05 25.79
N ALA A 192 23.29 26.71 25.73
CA ALA A 192 22.56 26.07 24.64
C ALA A 192 21.09 26.49 24.62
N PHE A 193 20.43 26.56 25.78
CA PHE A 193 19.03 26.98 25.87
C PHE A 193 18.88 28.50 25.67
N GLU A 194 19.79 29.34 26.16
CA GLU A 194 19.79 30.78 25.89
C GLU A 194 19.90 31.11 24.39
N MET A 195 20.63 30.30 23.61
CA MET A 195 20.72 30.49 22.15
C MET A 195 19.49 30.01 21.38
N MET A 196 18.66 29.16 21.97
CA MET A 196 17.47 28.63 21.31
C MET A 196 16.18 29.38 21.66
N TYR A 197 16.18 30.18 22.72
CA TYR A 197 15.07 31.03 23.16
C TYR A 197 15.14 32.40 22.51
#